data_2edf4af72ae54993ba0be971b575dc48
#
_entry.id   2edf4af72ae54993ba0be971b575dc48
#
_cell.length_a   1.000
_cell.length_b   1.000
_cell.length_c   1.000
_cell.angle_alpha   90.00
_cell.angle_beta   90.00
_cell.angle_gamma   90.00
#
_symmetry.space_group_name_H-M   'P 1'
#
loop_
_entity.id
_entity.type
_entity.pdbx_description
1 polymer ?
#
loop_
_entity_poly.entity_id
_entity_poly.type
_entity_poly.pdbx_seq_one_letter_code
_entity_poly.pdbx_strand_id
1 'polypeptide(L)'
;MPAALPAQPPLVLSIQSHVAYGHVGNAAATLPLQLLGLQPVVVNTVQFSNHTGYGEFKGQVFPPEHIHDVLDGLRARGVLERCVAVLSGYLGDAAIGEVILGVVQEIRRQRSDLHYLCDPVMGDVGRGIFVRPGIPDFLRRRAIEQASLITPNHYEFELLHGQPLADTADAVGAARLLLGRPGQPGPATIVITSLRTPDLPADVLSTLVVESQDAWLVQTPYLDLQPLPNGMGDVFSAVLLGQLLNGQSTPVAASHAVSALYALVARTAPGSRDLPLIAARDQIVRPGELFEAQRFS
;
A
#
# COMPACT_ATOMS: atom_id res chain seq x y z
N MET A 1 38.85 -18.61 7.75
CA MET A 1 37.66 -18.90 6.92
C MET A 1 37.13 -17.60 6.37
N PRO A 2 36.91 -17.43 5.07
CA PRO A 2 36.21 -16.23 4.58
C PRO A 2 34.81 -16.20 5.21
N ALA A 3 34.40 -15.02 5.72
CA ALA A 3 33.07 -14.83 6.23
C ALA A 3 32.06 -15.19 5.13
N ALA A 4 31.02 -15.96 5.47
CA ALA A 4 29.95 -16.25 4.53
C ALA A 4 29.38 -14.91 4.03
N LEU A 5 29.22 -14.78 2.71
CA LEU A 5 28.56 -13.60 2.14
C LEU A 5 27.18 -13.48 2.77
N PRO A 6 26.75 -12.25 3.14
CA PRO A 6 25.41 -12.06 3.67
C PRO A 6 24.39 -12.57 2.66
N ALA A 7 23.31 -13.23 3.15
CA ALA A 7 22.23 -13.67 2.31
C ALA A 7 21.67 -12.47 1.51
N GLN A 8 21.37 -12.69 0.24
CA GLN A 8 20.80 -11.62 -0.57
C GLN A 8 19.43 -11.21 0.02
N PRO A 9 19.14 -9.90 0.11
CA PRO A 9 17.86 -9.43 0.64
C PRO A 9 16.70 -9.96 -0.23
N PRO A 10 15.53 -10.24 0.39
CA PRO A 10 14.33 -10.63 -0.36
C PRO A 10 13.93 -9.54 -1.36
N LEU A 11 13.56 -9.95 -2.58
CA LEU A 11 13.13 -9.02 -3.63
C LEU A 11 11.63 -8.72 -3.54
N VAL A 12 11.27 -7.44 -3.63
CA VAL A 12 9.89 -6.97 -3.72
C VAL A 12 9.69 -6.28 -5.06
N LEU A 13 8.85 -6.83 -5.93
CA LEU A 13 8.48 -6.19 -7.18
C LEU A 13 7.47 -5.07 -6.88
N SER A 14 7.91 -3.82 -6.99
CA SER A 14 7.10 -2.63 -6.70
C SER A 14 6.67 -1.95 -8.00
N ILE A 15 5.37 -2.05 -8.34
CA ILE A 15 4.78 -1.52 -9.57
C ILE A 15 3.82 -0.39 -9.21
N GLN A 16 4.28 0.85 -9.26
CA GLN A 16 3.55 2.03 -8.80
C GLN A 16 3.94 3.26 -9.62
N SER A 17 3.29 4.40 -9.35
CA SER A 17 3.70 5.69 -9.90
C SER A 17 5.09 6.10 -9.43
N HIS A 18 5.69 7.05 -10.15
CA HIS A 18 6.94 7.69 -9.73
C HIS A 18 6.92 9.19 -10.05
N VAL A 19 7.50 9.97 -9.16
CA VAL A 19 7.73 11.40 -9.34
C VAL A 19 9.22 11.71 -9.22
N ALA A 20 9.69 12.68 -10.02
CA ALA A 20 11.07 13.12 -9.94
C ALA A 20 11.34 13.98 -8.69
N TYR A 21 10.34 14.75 -8.24
CA TYR A 21 10.39 15.57 -7.03
C TYR A 21 9.23 15.22 -6.10
N GLY A 22 9.54 15.01 -4.83
CA GLY A 22 8.57 14.61 -3.80
C GLY A 22 8.56 13.09 -3.54
N HIS A 23 7.67 12.66 -2.66
CA HIS A 23 7.60 11.28 -2.15
C HIS A 23 6.19 10.70 -2.33
N VAL A 24 5.93 10.10 -3.50
CA VAL A 24 4.72 9.32 -3.78
C VAL A 24 5.07 8.08 -4.61
N GLY A 25 4.25 7.06 -4.56
CA GLY A 25 4.45 5.81 -5.29
C GLY A 25 5.83 5.19 -4.97
N ASN A 26 6.56 4.76 -5.99
CA ASN A 26 7.89 4.17 -5.83
C ASN A 26 8.91 5.13 -5.17
N ALA A 27 8.78 6.46 -5.37
CA ALA A 27 9.63 7.43 -4.70
C ALA A 27 9.39 7.49 -3.18
N ALA A 28 8.21 7.07 -2.70
CA ALA A 28 7.88 6.96 -1.29
C ALA A 28 8.16 5.56 -0.72
N ALA A 29 7.83 4.50 -1.47
CA ALA A 29 7.86 3.12 -1.00
C ALA A 29 9.29 2.53 -0.95
N THR A 30 10.19 2.97 -1.84
CA THR A 30 11.53 2.38 -1.98
C THR A 30 12.36 2.47 -0.71
N LEU A 31 12.43 3.66 -0.09
CA LEU A 31 13.23 3.87 1.11
C LEU A 31 12.75 3.02 2.30
N PRO A 32 11.43 2.99 2.65
CA PRO A 32 10.94 2.12 3.70
C PRO A 32 11.28 0.65 3.49
N LEU A 33 11.07 0.11 2.28
CA LEU A 33 11.41 -1.28 1.98
C LEU A 33 12.91 -1.56 2.21
N GLN A 34 13.79 -0.67 1.73
CA GLN A 34 15.24 -0.81 1.91
C GLN A 34 15.66 -0.75 3.39
N LEU A 35 15.10 0.18 4.15
CA LEU A 35 15.39 0.31 5.59
C LEU A 35 14.92 -0.91 6.39
N LEU A 36 13.90 -1.62 5.91
CA LEU A 36 13.41 -2.87 6.49
C LEU A 36 14.15 -4.12 5.97
N GLY A 37 15.26 -3.93 5.23
CA GLY A 37 16.13 -5.03 4.79
C GLY A 37 15.68 -5.73 3.51
N LEU A 38 14.76 -5.13 2.75
CA LEU A 38 14.25 -5.66 1.49
C LEU A 38 14.90 -4.96 0.30
N GLN A 39 14.93 -5.61 -0.85
CA GLN A 39 15.39 -5.01 -2.10
C GLN A 39 14.21 -4.78 -3.05
N PRO A 40 13.74 -3.54 -3.22
CA PRO A 40 12.71 -3.23 -4.19
C PRO A 40 13.24 -3.35 -5.62
N VAL A 41 12.46 -4.04 -6.46
CA VAL A 41 12.59 -4.07 -7.93
C VAL A 41 11.52 -3.13 -8.46
N VAL A 42 11.93 -1.95 -8.89
CA VAL A 42 11.02 -0.82 -9.17
C VAL A 42 10.61 -0.82 -10.64
N VAL A 43 9.30 -0.83 -10.88
CA VAL A 43 8.67 -0.63 -12.18
C VAL A 43 7.69 0.53 -12.07
N ASN A 44 7.87 1.58 -12.87
CA ASN A 44 7.06 2.78 -12.80
C ASN A 44 5.87 2.69 -13.77
N THR A 45 4.65 2.92 -13.28
CA THR A 45 3.44 3.01 -14.10
C THR A 45 3.31 4.37 -14.78
N VAL A 46 3.85 5.39 -14.13
CA VAL A 46 3.93 6.78 -14.64
C VAL A 46 5.26 7.39 -14.22
N GLN A 47 5.71 8.37 -15.00
CA GLN A 47 6.80 9.26 -14.61
C GLN A 47 6.31 10.69 -14.68
N PHE A 48 6.14 11.34 -13.53
CA PHE A 48 5.78 12.76 -13.45
C PHE A 48 6.91 13.58 -12.83
N SER A 49 6.90 14.89 -13.09
CA SER A 49 7.84 15.83 -12.48
C SER A 49 7.65 15.93 -10.96
N ASN A 50 6.40 15.92 -10.51
CA ASN A 50 5.95 16.05 -9.13
C ASN A 50 4.54 15.50 -8.99
N HIS A 51 4.07 15.39 -7.76
CA HIS A 51 2.68 14.97 -7.49
C HIS A 51 1.67 15.96 -8.08
N THR A 52 0.59 15.45 -8.67
CA THR A 52 -0.48 16.26 -9.31
C THR A 52 -1.14 17.25 -8.35
N GLY A 53 -1.12 17.00 -7.06
CA GLY A 53 -1.63 17.88 -6.01
C GLY A 53 -0.81 19.15 -5.79
N TYR A 54 0.35 19.32 -6.47
CA TYR A 54 1.14 20.58 -6.43
C TYR A 54 0.64 21.65 -7.39
N GLY A 55 -0.37 21.34 -8.20
CA GLY A 55 -0.89 22.18 -9.26
C GLY A 55 -0.41 21.66 -10.63
N GLU A 56 0.52 22.38 -11.28
CA GLU A 56 1.04 21.94 -12.56
C GLU A 56 2.05 20.79 -12.40
N PHE A 57 2.02 19.87 -13.32
CA PHE A 57 2.98 18.78 -13.45
C PHE A 57 3.20 18.44 -14.92
N LYS A 58 4.32 17.81 -15.23
CA LYS A 58 4.66 17.27 -16.54
C LYS A 58 5.11 15.83 -16.45
N GLY A 59 4.99 15.10 -17.53
CA GLY A 59 5.36 13.70 -17.62
C GLY A 59 4.31 12.88 -18.35
N GLN A 60 4.38 11.58 -18.20
CA GLN A 60 3.49 10.67 -18.92
C GLN A 60 3.09 9.46 -18.09
N VAL A 61 1.94 8.89 -18.42
CA VAL A 61 1.56 7.52 -18.08
C VAL A 61 2.21 6.61 -19.11
N PHE A 62 2.93 5.59 -18.65
CA PHE A 62 3.53 4.63 -19.56
C PHE A 62 2.46 3.72 -20.20
N PRO A 63 2.61 3.35 -21.47
CA PRO A 63 1.73 2.37 -22.08
C PRO A 63 1.98 0.98 -21.49
N PRO A 64 0.99 0.06 -21.50
CA PRO A 64 1.14 -1.30 -20.97
C PRO A 64 2.32 -2.08 -21.61
N GLU A 65 2.59 -1.83 -22.88
CA GLU A 65 3.69 -2.44 -23.63
C GLU A 65 5.04 -2.09 -23.01
N HIS A 66 5.23 -0.85 -22.55
CA HIS A 66 6.46 -0.45 -21.86
C HIS A 66 6.65 -1.23 -20.55
N ILE A 67 5.57 -1.44 -19.79
CA ILE A 67 5.63 -2.23 -18.56
C ILE A 67 5.98 -3.70 -18.88
N HIS A 68 5.39 -4.26 -19.94
CA HIS A 68 5.75 -5.59 -20.44
C HIS A 68 7.23 -5.70 -20.79
N ASP A 69 7.76 -4.76 -21.57
CA ASP A 69 9.18 -4.75 -21.97
C ASP A 69 10.13 -4.75 -20.76
N VAL A 70 9.81 -3.94 -19.73
CA VAL A 70 10.60 -3.92 -18.49
C VAL A 70 10.51 -5.26 -17.76
N LEU A 71 9.31 -5.84 -17.64
CA LEU A 71 9.11 -7.15 -17.01
C LEU A 71 9.80 -8.27 -17.79
N ASP A 72 9.82 -8.21 -19.12
CA ASP A 72 10.53 -9.18 -19.97
C ASP A 72 12.04 -9.12 -19.73
N GLY A 73 12.59 -7.92 -19.60
CA GLY A 73 13.99 -7.73 -19.22
C GLY A 73 14.33 -8.32 -17.85
N LEU A 74 13.44 -8.16 -16.87
CA LEU A 74 13.58 -8.74 -15.53
C LEU A 74 13.46 -10.27 -15.56
N ARG A 75 12.51 -10.80 -16.35
CA ARG A 75 12.29 -12.23 -16.56
C ARG A 75 13.53 -12.90 -17.17
N ALA A 76 14.10 -12.30 -18.21
CA ALA A 76 15.31 -12.82 -18.86
C ALA A 76 16.52 -12.90 -17.90
N ARG A 77 16.49 -12.21 -16.77
CA ARG A 77 17.52 -12.24 -15.73
C ARG A 77 17.15 -13.11 -14.52
N GLY A 78 16.03 -13.82 -14.54
CA GLY A 78 15.55 -14.63 -13.43
C GLY A 78 15.21 -13.80 -12.18
N VAL A 79 14.90 -12.49 -12.32
CA VAL A 79 14.59 -11.61 -11.20
C VAL A 79 13.19 -11.90 -10.67
N LEU A 80 12.21 -12.11 -11.57
CA LEU A 80 10.81 -12.32 -11.18
C LEU A 80 10.63 -13.57 -10.31
N GLU A 81 11.32 -14.65 -10.61
CA GLU A 81 11.29 -15.93 -9.87
C GLU A 81 11.80 -15.78 -8.42
N ARG A 82 12.62 -14.75 -8.17
CA ARG A 82 13.21 -14.47 -6.87
C ARG A 82 12.37 -13.51 -6.03
N CYS A 83 11.35 -12.87 -6.62
CA CYS A 83 10.49 -11.96 -5.89
C CYS A 83 9.63 -12.73 -4.88
N VAL A 84 9.68 -12.31 -3.62
CA VAL A 84 8.87 -12.87 -2.53
C VAL A 84 7.54 -12.15 -2.37
N ALA A 85 7.46 -10.93 -2.91
CA ALA A 85 6.24 -10.13 -2.88
C ALA A 85 6.11 -9.23 -4.11
N VAL A 86 4.87 -8.84 -4.40
CA VAL A 86 4.50 -7.77 -5.31
C VAL A 86 3.76 -6.70 -4.51
N LEU A 87 4.12 -5.43 -4.73
CA LEU A 87 3.44 -4.26 -4.21
C LEU A 87 2.94 -3.43 -5.39
N SER A 88 1.63 -3.24 -5.50
CA SER A 88 1.04 -2.34 -6.49
C SER A 88 0.33 -1.17 -5.82
N GLY A 89 0.37 0.00 -6.47
CA GLY A 89 -0.32 1.21 -6.05
C GLY A 89 -0.98 1.90 -7.23
N TYR A 90 -0.78 3.22 -7.38
CA TYR A 90 -1.38 3.99 -8.46
C TYR A 90 -1.03 3.44 -9.86
N LEU A 91 -2.06 3.09 -10.64
CA LEU A 91 -1.91 2.38 -11.91
C LEU A 91 -1.67 3.31 -13.11
N GLY A 92 -2.30 4.49 -13.13
CA GLY A 92 -2.32 5.37 -14.29
C GLY A 92 -3.29 4.94 -15.40
N ASP A 93 -3.43 3.64 -15.65
CA ASP A 93 -4.37 3.05 -16.60
C ASP A 93 -4.80 1.64 -16.17
N ALA A 94 -6.06 1.26 -16.44
CA ALA A 94 -6.58 -0.07 -16.09
C ALA A 94 -5.85 -1.21 -16.83
N ALA A 95 -5.39 -0.97 -18.06
CA ALA A 95 -4.65 -1.97 -18.82
C ALA A 95 -3.30 -2.31 -18.18
N ILE A 96 -2.66 -1.37 -17.49
CA ILE A 96 -1.46 -1.66 -16.68
C ILE A 96 -1.80 -2.63 -15.53
N GLY A 97 -2.99 -2.48 -14.96
CA GLY A 97 -3.47 -3.40 -13.93
C GLY A 97 -3.52 -4.85 -14.41
N GLU A 98 -3.98 -5.11 -15.63
CA GLU A 98 -3.99 -6.47 -16.21
C GLU A 98 -2.54 -7.02 -16.39
N VAL A 99 -1.59 -6.16 -16.75
CA VAL A 99 -0.17 -6.56 -16.80
C VAL A 99 0.34 -6.97 -15.41
N ILE A 100 -0.01 -6.21 -14.38
CA ILE A 100 0.33 -6.54 -12.98
C ILE A 100 -0.26 -7.89 -12.58
N LEU A 101 -1.53 -8.14 -12.87
CA LEU A 101 -2.15 -9.42 -12.54
C LEU A 101 -1.49 -10.58 -13.29
N GLY A 102 -1.09 -10.35 -14.55
CA GLY A 102 -0.35 -11.33 -15.34
C GLY A 102 0.97 -11.75 -14.69
N VAL A 103 1.78 -10.79 -14.25
CA VAL A 103 3.07 -11.08 -13.58
C VAL A 103 2.87 -11.68 -12.18
N VAL A 104 1.85 -11.27 -11.43
CA VAL A 104 1.49 -11.90 -10.15
C VAL A 104 1.17 -13.37 -10.33
N GLN A 105 0.34 -13.71 -11.32
CA GLN A 105 0.00 -15.10 -11.62
C GLN A 105 1.21 -15.90 -12.11
N GLU A 106 2.09 -15.30 -12.91
CA GLU A 106 3.33 -15.91 -13.36
C GLU A 106 4.23 -16.31 -12.19
N ILE A 107 4.49 -15.36 -11.27
CA ILE A 107 5.33 -15.63 -10.10
C ILE A 107 4.67 -16.68 -9.19
N ARG A 108 3.34 -16.62 -8.99
CA ARG A 108 2.61 -17.60 -8.16
C ARG A 108 2.68 -19.03 -8.67
N ARG A 109 2.81 -19.25 -9.98
CA ARG A 109 2.99 -20.62 -10.49
C ARG A 109 4.29 -21.27 -10.02
N GLN A 110 5.30 -20.44 -9.71
CA GLN A 110 6.60 -20.92 -9.26
C GLN A 110 6.75 -20.79 -7.74
N ARG A 111 6.01 -19.83 -7.13
CA ARG A 111 6.05 -19.50 -5.71
C ARG A 111 4.64 -19.30 -5.18
N SER A 112 4.05 -20.36 -4.64
CA SER A 112 2.68 -20.33 -4.10
C SER A 112 2.52 -19.44 -2.85
N ASP A 113 3.62 -19.13 -2.17
CA ASP A 113 3.71 -18.26 -0.99
C ASP A 113 3.93 -16.77 -1.34
N LEU A 114 3.77 -16.37 -2.60
CA LEU A 114 3.90 -14.98 -3.03
C LEU A 114 2.89 -14.08 -2.30
N HIS A 115 3.40 -13.07 -1.60
CA HIS A 115 2.58 -11.98 -1.08
C HIS A 115 2.26 -10.97 -2.18
N TYR A 116 0.99 -10.70 -2.44
CA TYR A 116 0.59 -9.59 -3.28
C TYR A 116 -0.22 -8.59 -2.46
N LEU A 117 0.41 -7.46 -2.12
CA LEU A 117 -0.24 -6.31 -1.53
C LEU A 117 -0.70 -5.37 -2.64
N CYS A 118 -2.01 -5.18 -2.74
CA CYS A 118 -2.63 -4.21 -3.63
C CYS A 118 -3.10 -3.01 -2.80
N ASP A 119 -2.47 -1.85 -3.01
CA ASP A 119 -2.99 -0.56 -2.57
C ASP A 119 -3.94 -0.04 -3.66
N PRO A 120 -5.27 -0.07 -3.43
CA PRO A 120 -6.26 0.18 -4.47
C PRO A 120 -6.52 1.68 -4.66
N VAL A 121 -5.49 2.43 -5.01
CA VAL A 121 -5.55 3.90 -5.15
C VAL A 121 -6.60 4.33 -6.16
N MET A 122 -7.66 4.99 -5.68
CA MET A 122 -8.76 5.50 -6.50
C MET A 122 -9.15 6.93 -6.17
N GLY A 123 -9.11 7.30 -4.90
CA GLY A 123 -9.66 8.56 -4.45
C GLY A 123 -9.49 8.80 -2.96
N ASP A 124 -10.07 9.90 -2.47
CA ASP A 124 -10.03 10.24 -1.05
C ASP A 124 -11.26 11.09 -0.68
N VAL A 125 -11.58 11.11 0.62
CA VAL A 125 -12.63 11.98 1.16
C VAL A 125 -12.33 13.44 0.82
N GLY A 126 -13.32 14.16 0.32
CA GLY A 126 -13.21 15.57 -0.08
C GLY A 126 -12.56 15.82 -1.45
N ARG A 127 -11.83 14.84 -2.01
CA ARG A 127 -11.24 14.92 -3.35
C ARG A 127 -12.03 14.12 -4.39
N GLY A 128 -12.79 13.12 -3.95
CA GLY A 128 -13.48 12.19 -4.83
C GLY A 128 -12.51 11.28 -5.59
N ILE A 129 -13.02 10.64 -6.66
CA ILE A 129 -12.21 9.79 -7.55
C ILE A 129 -11.27 10.69 -8.37
N PHE A 130 -9.98 10.38 -8.37
CA PHE A 130 -8.96 11.11 -9.14
C PHE A 130 -8.19 10.23 -10.14
N VAL A 131 -8.57 8.97 -10.26
CA VAL A 131 -8.03 8.04 -11.24
C VAL A 131 -8.83 8.05 -12.54
N ARG A 132 -8.25 7.51 -13.62
CA ARG A 132 -8.94 7.41 -14.91
C ARG A 132 -10.15 6.46 -14.84
N PRO A 133 -11.17 6.69 -15.67
CA PRO A 133 -12.27 5.75 -15.86
C PRO A 133 -11.78 4.33 -16.15
N GLY A 134 -12.48 3.33 -15.62
CA GLY A 134 -12.12 1.92 -15.74
C GLY A 134 -11.21 1.38 -14.62
N ILE A 135 -10.40 2.23 -13.97
CA ILE A 135 -9.55 1.80 -12.85
C ILE A 135 -10.38 1.32 -11.65
N PRO A 136 -11.44 2.02 -11.19
CA PRO A 136 -12.26 1.54 -10.09
C PRO A 136 -12.93 0.18 -10.38
N ASP A 137 -13.44 -0.01 -11.59
CA ASP A 137 -14.05 -1.29 -12.00
C ASP A 137 -13.01 -2.42 -12.06
N PHE A 138 -11.80 -2.14 -12.58
CA PHE A 138 -10.71 -3.09 -12.59
C PHE A 138 -10.30 -3.50 -11.17
N LEU A 139 -10.09 -2.54 -10.27
CA LEU A 139 -9.72 -2.81 -8.88
C LEU A 139 -10.79 -3.65 -8.17
N ARG A 140 -12.06 -3.23 -8.28
CA ARG A 140 -13.19 -3.90 -7.64
C ARG A 140 -13.41 -5.33 -8.14
N ARG A 141 -13.27 -5.59 -9.44
CA ARG A 141 -13.67 -6.87 -10.06
C ARG A 141 -12.53 -7.82 -10.32
N ARG A 142 -11.30 -7.32 -10.36
CA ARG A 142 -10.15 -8.09 -10.81
C ARG A 142 -8.99 -8.09 -9.81
N ALA A 143 -8.55 -6.90 -9.37
CA ALA A 143 -7.33 -6.79 -8.58
C ALA A 143 -7.49 -7.38 -7.18
N ILE A 144 -8.59 -7.04 -6.47
CA ILE A 144 -8.81 -7.52 -5.10
C ILE A 144 -8.94 -9.05 -5.02
N GLU A 145 -9.48 -9.71 -6.04
CA GLU A 145 -9.57 -11.17 -6.07
C GLU A 145 -8.19 -11.84 -6.13
N GLN A 146 -7.20 -11.17 -6.68
CA GLN A 146 -5.84 -11.68 -6.82
C GLN A 146 -4.92 -11.25 -5.66
N ALA A 147 -5.32 -10.26 -4.87
CA ALA A 147 -4.52 -9.76 -3.77
C ALA A 147 -4.48 -10.77 -2.60
N SER A 148 -3.34 -10.83 -1.90
CA SER A 148 -3.23 -11.49 -0.59
C SER A 148 -3.70 -10.56 0.52
N LEU A 149 -3.47 -9.26 0.32
CA LEU A 149 -3.76 -8.16 1.24
C LEU A 149 -4.09 -6.91 0.44
N ILE A 150 -5.08 -6.14 0.89
CA ILE A 150 -5.42 -4.81 0.33
C ILE A 150 -5.39 -3.74 1.42
N THR A 151 -5.04 -2.50 1.03
CA THR A 151 -4.88 -1.36 1.94
C THR A 151 -5.72 -0.13 1.55
N PRO A 152 -7.03 -0.29 1.26
CA PRO A 152 -7.88 0.86 0.90
C PRO A 152 -7.96 1.87 2.05
N ASN A 153 -8.07 3.16 1.71
CA ASN A 153 -8.59 4.12 2.67
C ASN A 153 -10.12 3.96 2.83
N HIS A 154 -10.73 4.68 3.78
CA HIS A 154 -12.18 4.61 4.04
C HIS A 154 -12.99 4.81 2.75
N TYR A 155 -12.69 5.87 1.98
CA TYR A 155 -13.41 6.20 0.75
C TYR A 155 -13.25 5.13 -0.33
N GLU A 156 -12.06 4.62 -0.52
CA GLU A 156 -11.75 3.54 -1.46
C GLU A 156 -12.43 2.23 -1.06
N PHE A 157 -12.49 1.94 0.25
CA PHE A 157 -13.17 0.76 0.73
C PHE A 157 -14.67 0.83 0.46
N GLU A 158 -15.33 1.97 0.66
CA GLU A 158 -16.74 2.17 0.29
C GLU A 158 -16.96 1.97 -1.23
N LEU A 159 -16.03 2.43 -2.07
CA LEU A 159 -16.10 2.18 -3.53
C LEU A 159 -15.97 0.69 -3.87
N LEU A 160 -15.07 -0.06 -3.19
CA LEU A 160 -14.89 -1.49 -3.39
C LEU A 160 -16.11 -2.29 -2.91
N HIS A 161 -16.61 -1.97 -1.73
CA HIS A 161 -17.81 -2.59 -1.15
C HIS A 161 -19.10 -2.20 -1.90
N GLY A 162 -19.17 -0.95 -2.36
CA GLY A 162 -20.28 -0.40 -3.11
C GLY A 162 -21.37 0.25 -2.26
N GLN A 163 -21.17 0.43 -0.96
CA GLN A 163 -22.08 1.10 -0.04
C GLN A 163 -21.30 1.88 1.03
N PRO A 164 -21.87 2.99 1.56
CA PRO A 164 -21.31 3.70 2.71
C PRO A 164 -21.31 2.82 3.97
N LEU A 165 -20.34 3.08 4.84
CA LEU A 165 -20.21 2.41 6.13
C LEU A 165 -21.01 3.12 7.22
N ALA A 166 -21.86 2.37 7.94
CA ALA A 166 -22.69 2.93 9.01
C ALA A 166 -21.88 3.12 10.33
N ASP A 167 -21.05 2.13 10.67
CA ASP A 167 -20.21 2.12 11.88
C ASP A 167 -19.02 1.16 11.70
N THR A 168 -18.21 1.01 12.72
CA THR A 168 -17.03 0.13 12.67
C THR A 168 -17.41 -1.35 12.57
N ALA A 169 -18.50 -1.79 13.19
CA ALA A 169 -18.97 -3.18 13.09
C ALA A 169 -19.44 -3.51 11.66
N ASP A 170 -20.13 -2.55 11.01
CA ASP A 170 -20.50 -2.66 9.60
C ASP A 170 -19.25 -2.74 8.69
N ALA A 171 -18.23 -1.93 8.97
CA ALA A 171 -16.94 -2.00 8.26
C ALA A 171 -16.28 -3.39 8.38
N VAL A 172 -16.30 -4.00 9.56
CA VAL A 172 -15.81 -5.38 9.77
C VAL A 172 -16.66 -6.38 8.98
N GLY A 173 -17.98 -6.26 9.02
CA GLY A 173 -18.89 -7.12 8.27
C GLY A 173 -18.66 -7.02 6.77
N ALA A 174 -18.60 -5.80 6.24
CA ALA A 174 -18.34 -5.50 4.84
C ALA A 174 -16.97 -6.05 4.37
N ALA A 175 -15.93 -5.87 5.19
CA ALA A 175 -14.61 -6.41 4.88
C ALA A 175 -14.62 -7.94 4.81
N ARG A 176 -15.28 -8.62 5.74
CA ARG A 176 -15.41 -10.09 5.73
C ARG A 176 -16.14 -10.63 4.50
N LEU A 177 -17.01 -9.85 3.87
CA LEU A 177 -17.67 -10.23 2.61
C LEU A 177 -16.70 -10.23 1.42
N LEU A 178 -15.67 -9.38 1.46
CA LEU A 178 -14.64 -9.26 0.42
C LEU A 178 -13.44 -10.18 0.63
N LEU A 179 -13.28 -10.77 1.84
CA LEU A 179 -12.21 -11.74 2.08
C LEU A 179 -12.37 -13.00 1.23
N GLY A 180 -11.24 -13.55 0.78
CA GLY A 180 -11.21 -14.86 0.14
C GLY A 180 -11.70 -15.95 1.08
N ARG A 181 -12.39 -16.95 0.52
CA ARG A 181 -12.88 -18.13 1.25
C ARG A 181 -12.14 -19.38 0.77
N PRO A 182 -12.12 -20.47 1.51
CA PRO A 182 -11.54 -21.71 1.03
C PRO A 182 -12.08 -22.09 -0.36
N GLY A 183 -11.18 -22.14 -1.36
CA GLY A 183 -11.51 -22.41 -2.74
C GLY A 183 -12.09 -21.23 -3.55
N GLN A 184 -12.18 -20.04 -2.98
CA GLN A 184 -12.59 -18.82 -3.67
C GLN A 184 -11.47 -17.77 -3.62
N PRO A 185 -11.26 -17.01 -4.72
CA PRO A 185 -10.26 -15.95 -4.75
C PRO A 185 -10.65 -14.78 -3.82
N GLY A 186 -9.65 -14.04 -3.37
CA GLY A 186 -9.82 -12.85 -2.53
C GLY A 186 -8.70 -12.71 -1.51
N PRO A 187 -8.54 -11.53 -0.91
CA PRO A 187 -7.50 -11.26 0.08
C PRO A 187 -7.73 -12.06 1.37
N ALA A 188 -6.65 -12.48 2.01
CA ALA A 188 -6.73 -13.07 3.35
C ALA A 188 -6.91 -12.00 4.43
N THR A 189 -6.50 -10.77 4.12
CA THR A 189 -6.54 -9.63 5.05
C THR A 189 -6.94 -8.36 4.31
N ILE A 190 -7.73 -7.53 4.98
CA ILE A 190 -8.07 -6.17 4.55
C ILE A 190 -7.66 -5.19 5.63
N VAL A 191 -6.90 -4.16 5.26
CA VAL A 191 -6.49 -3.09 6.17
C VAL A 191 -7.09 -1.78 5.68
N ILE A 192 -8.15 -1.32 6.35
CA ILE A 192 -8.83 -0.06 6.00
C ILE A 192 -8.14 1.08 6.74
N THR A 193 -7.45 1.93 6.00
CA THR A 193 -6.77 3.10 6.54
C THR A 193 -7.69 4.30 6.64
N SER A 194 -7.35 5.26 7.50
CA SER A 194 -8.12 6.51 7.68
C SER A 194 -9.61 6.29 7.92
N LEU A 195 -9.96 5.20 8.62
CA LEU A 195 -11.35 4.88 8.94
C LEU A 195 -11.92 5.95 9.87
N ARG A 196 -13.09 6.47 9.48
CA ARG A 196 -13.86 7.47 10.23
C ARG A 196 -15.34 7.11 10.15
N THR A 197 -15.78 6.32 11.10
CA THR A 197 -17.19 5.99 11.26
C THR A 197 -17.77 6.80 12.42
N PRO A 198 -19.11 7.02 12.49
CA PRO A 198 -19.74 7.85 13.51
C PRO A 198 -19.53 7.39 14.95
N ASP A 199 -19.23 6.11 15.17
CA ASP A 199 -18.96 5.51 16.48
C ASP A 199 -17.50 5.72 16.96
N LEU A 200 -16.61 6.21 16.10
CA LEU A 200 -15.22 6.51 16.45
C LEU A 200 -15.06 7.99 16.88
N PRO A 201 -14.17 8.28 17.84
CA PRO A 201 -13.90 9.66 18.24
C PRO A 201 -13.37 10.51 17.08
N ALA A 202 -13.85 11.75 16.97
CA ALA A 202 -13.49 12.67 15.87
C ALA A 202 -12.02 13.13 15.89
N ASP A 203 -11.40 13.12 17.08
CA ASP A 203 -9.99 13.50 17.31
C ASP A 203 -9.01 12.31 17.16
N VAL A 204 -9.51 11.17 16.70
CA VAL A 204 -8.74 9.95 16.47
C VAL A 204 -8.76 9.57 15.01
N LEU A 205 -7.62 9.10 14.48
CA LEU A 205 -7.54 8.46 13.18
C LEU A 205 -7.37 6.95 13.39
N SER A 206 -8.27 6.17 12.80
CA SER A 206 -8.29 4.71 12.97
C SER A 206 -7.83 3.97 11.73
N THR A 207 -7.14 2.86 11.95
CA THR A 207 -6.83 1.85 10.93
C THR A 207 -7.43 0.53 11.38
N LEU A 208 -8.32 -0.04 10.58
CA LEU A 208 -9.00 -1.30 10.86
C LEU A 208 -8.33 -2.44 10.11
N VAL A 209 -7.89 -3.45 10.82
CA VAL A 209 -7.36 -4.71 10.26
C VAL A 209 -8.43 -5.78 10.39
N VAL A 210 -8.79 -6.45 9.30
CA VAL A 210 -9.80 -7.51 9.29
C VAL A 210 -9.23 -8.78 8.67
N GLU A 211 -9.31 -9.85 9.41
CA GLU A 211 -9.06 -11.23 8.98
C GLU A 211 -10.35 -12.06 9.16
N SER A 212 -10.35 -13.32 8.73
CA SER A 212 -11.56 -14.14 8.69
C SER A 212 -12.26 -14.25 10.05
N GLN A 213 -11.53 -14.39 11.15
CA GLN A 213 -12.08 -14.57 12.48
C GLN A 213 -11.93 -13.34 13.37
N ASP A 214 -10.88 -12.57 13.17
CA ASP A 214 -10.46 -11.51 14.06
C ASP A 214 -10.45 -10.15 13.35
N ALA A 215 -10.63 -9.09 14.12
CA ALA A 215 -10.46 -7.71 13.69
C ALA A 215 -9.73 -6.91 14.76
N TRP A 216 -8.98 -5.89 14.34
CA TRP A 216 -8.22 -5.02 15.25
C TRP A 216 -8.31 -3.57 14.78
N LEU A 217 -8.29 -2.66 15.74
CA LEU A 217 -8.14 -1.23 15.52
C LEU A 217 -6.77 -0.76 16.01
N VAL A 218 -6.09 0.00 15.16
CA VAL A 218 -4.92 0.79 15.54
C VAL A 218 -5.34 2.26 15.47
N GLN A 219 -5.20 2.97 16.56
CA GLN A 219 -5.71 4.33 16.69
C GLN A 219 -4.59 5.31 17.07
N THR A 220 -4.57 6.46 16.41
CA THR A 220 -3.65 7.57 16.71
C THR A 220 -4.43 8.85 16.94
N PRO A 221 -3.87 9.83 17.65
CA PRO A 221 -4.40 11.18 17.60
C PRO A 221 -4.50 11.68 16.15
N TYR A 222 -5.57 12.39 15.82
CA TYR A 222 -5.69 13.04 14.53
C TYR A 222 -4.80 14.29 14.48
N LEU A 223 -3.94 14.38 13.46
CA LEU A 223 -3.10 15.55 13.23
C LEU A 223 -3.71 16.39 12.11
N ASP A 224 -4.24 17.57 12.46
CA ASP A 224 -4.81 18.50 11.47
C ASP A 224 -3.69 19.30 10.78
N LEU A 225 -3.18 18.74 9.69
CA LEU A 225 -2.20 19.39 8.83
C LEU A 225 -2.86 19.93 7.56
N GLN A 226 -2.56 21.18 7.22
CA GLN A 226 -3.02 21.83 6.00
C GLN A 226 -1.84 22.39 5.19
N PRO A 227 -1.58 21.86 3.97
CA PRO A 227 -2.18 20.67 3.37
C PRO A 227 -1.72 19.37 4.01
N LEU A 228 -2.49 18.29 3.84
CA LEU A 228 -2.00 16.94 4.18
C LEU A 228 -0.82 16.55 3.26
N PRO A 229 0.23 15.91 3.79
CA PRO A 229 1.33 15.43 2.98
C PRO A 229 0.91 14.30 2.04
N ASN A 230 1.52 14.25 0.86
CA ASN A 230 1.31 13.18 -0.12
C ASN A 230 2.14 11.93 0.24
N GLY A 231 1.79 10.79 -0.34
CA GLY A 231 2.56 9.54 -0.21
C GLY A 231 2.35 8.78 1.09
N MET A 232 1.38 9.18 1.92
CA MET A 232 1.10 8.51 3.20
C MET A 232 0.69 7.05 2.99
N GLY A 233 -0.19 6.76 2.01
CA GLY A 233 -0.61 5.40 1.66
C GLY A 233 0.55 4.57 1.14
N ASP A 234 1.38 5.14 0.26
CA ASP A 234 2.55 4.45 -0.31
C ASP A 234 3.56 4.03 0.78
N VAL A 235 3.83 4.93 1.73
CA VAL A 235 4.71 4.63 2.89
C VAL A 235 4.07 3.59 3.78
N PHE A 236 2.77 3.73 4.11
CA PHE A 236 2.04 2.78 4.93
C PHE A 236 2.12 1.37 4.35
N SER A 237 1.76 1.22 3.07
CA SER A 237 1.73 -0.08 2.37
C SER A 237 3.13 -0.70 2.28
N ALA A 238 4.17 0.11 2.05
CA ALA A 238 5.55 -0.36 2.03
C ALA A 238 6.04 -0.85 3.41
N VAL A 239 5.73 -0.10 4.49
CA VAL A 239 6.11 -0.48 5.85
C VAL A 239 5.34 -1.72 6.30
N LEU A 240 4.02 -1.77 6.05
CA LEU A 240 3.18 -2.92 6.38
C LEU A 240 3.72 -4.20 5.71
N LEU A 241 3.94 -4.13 4.38
CA LEU A 241 4.50 -5.27 3.64
C LEU A 241 5.87 -5.67 4.17
N GLY A 242 6.73 -4.70 4.45
CA GLY A 242 8.07 -4.95 4.99
C GLY A 242 8.04 -5.68 6.33
N GLN A 243 7.14 -5.31 7.23
CA GLN A 243 6.99 -5.96 8.53
C GLN A 243 6.42 -7.38 8.39
N LEU A 244 5.45 -7.60 7.49
CA LEU A 244 4.93 -8.93 7.18
C LEU A 244 6.02 -9.85 6.64
N LEU A 245 6.84 -9.38 5.70
CA LEU A 245 7.97 -10.15 5.14
C LEU A 245 9.07 -10.41 6.17
N ASN A 246 9.16 -9.60 7.21
CA ASN A 246 10.03 -9.82 8.38
C ASN A 246 9.38 -10.75 9.43
N GLY A 247 8.25 -11.40 9.12
CA GLY A 247 7.60 -12.42 9.96
C GLY A 247 6.68 -11.88 11.06
N GLN A 248 6.33 -10.58 11.02
CA GLN A 248 5.34 -10.05 11.96
C GLN A 248 3.93 -10.47 11.58
N SER A 249 3.05 -10.67 12.59
CA SER A 249 1.62 -10.85 12.34
C SER A 249 0.99 -9.55 11.81
N THR A 250 -0.15 -9.65 11.11
CA THR A 250 -0.78 -8.48 10.50
C THR A 250 -1.09 -7.36 11.49
N PRO A 251 -1.69 -7.60 12.67
CA PRO A 251 -1.95 -6.53 13.63
C PRO A 251 -0.65 -5.85 14.14
N VAL A 252 0.42 -6.60 14.35
CA VAL A 252 1.73 -6.05 14.74
C VAL A 252 2.34 -5.24 13.61
N ALA A 253 2.29 -5.73 12.39
CA ALA A 253 2.77 -5.03 11.20
C ALA A 253 1.98 -3.71 10.97
N ALA A 254 0.66 -3.74 11.14
CA ALA A 254 -0.20 -2.56 11.05
C ALA A 254 0.10 -1.54 12.17
N SER A 255 0.29 -2.00 13.42
CA SER A 255 0.73 -1.15 14.53
C SER A 255 2.02 -0.41 14.20
N HIS A 256 3.01 -1.12 13.67
CA HIS A 256 4.28 -0.52 13.27
C HIS A 256 4.09 0.48 12.12
N ALA A 257 3.36 0.10 11.07
CA ALA A 257 3.14 0.97 9.91
C ALA A 257 2.39 2.26 10.28
N VAL A 258 1.34 2.17 11.11
CA VAL A 258 0.61 3.32 11.65
C VAL A 258 1.51 4.21 12.48
N SER A 259 2.29 3.61 13.39
CA SER A 259 3.19 4.35 14.30
C SER A 259 4.31 5.07 13.55
N ALA A 260 4.92 4.40 12.56
CA ALA A 260 5.92 5.00 11.69
C ALA A 260 5.34 6.17 10.89
N LEU A 261 4.16 5.97 10.28
CA LEU A 261 3.50 7.02 9.52
C LEU A 261 3.12 8.21 10.41
N TYR A 262 2.53 7.97 11.59
CA TYR A 262 2.22 9.03 12.55
C TYR A 262 3.47 9.84 12.91
N ALA A 263 4.59 9.16 13.19
CA ALA A 263 5.85 9.82 13.55
C ALA A 263 6.40 10.69 12.41
N LEU A 264 6.23 10.28 11.15
CA LEU A 264 6.60 11.05 9.96
C LEU A 264 5.68 12.27 9.78
N VAL A 265 4.36 12.07 9.89
CA VAL A 265 3.36 13.15 9.78
C VAL A 265 3.56 14.19 10.87
N ALA A 266 3.77 13.78 12.12
CA ALA A 266 4.04 14.69 13.26
C ALA A 266 5.33 15.52 13.09
N ARG A 267 6.26 15.09 12.26
CA ARG A 267 7.50 15.80 11.93
C ARG A 267 7.44 16.57 10.61
N THR A 268 6.32 16.50 9.91
CA THR A 268 6.13 17.25 8.67
C THR A 268 6.05 18.75 8.97
N ALA A 269 6.86 19.53 8.27
CA ALA A 269 6.86 20.99 8.44
C ALA A 269 5.50 21.59 8.04
N PRO A 270 4.99 22.57 8.76
CA PRO A 270 3.75 23.27 8.40
C PRO A 270 3.78 23.73 6.94
N GLY A 271 2.71 23.45 6.20
CA GLY A 271 2.60 23.80 4.78
C GLY A 271 3.36 22.89 3.82
N SER A 272 4.15 21.92 4.30
CA SER A 272 4.80 20.92 3.45
C SER A 272 3.78 19.94 2.87
N ARG A 273 3.97 19.61 1.58
CA ARG A 273 3.22 18.53 0.90
C ARG A 273 3.96 17.21 0.88
N ASP A 274 5.18 17.17 1.43
CA ASP A 274 6.03 15.97 1.46
C ASP A 274 6.29 15.52 2.89
N LEU A 275 6.25 14.20 3.07
CA LEU A 275 6.73 13.56 4.29
C LEU A 275 8.26 13.70 4.40
N PRO A 276 8.82 13.94 5.61
CA PRO A 276 10.26 14.08 5.82
C PRO A 276 10.96 12.70 5.86
N LEU A 277 10.78 11.87 4.81
CA LEU A 277 11.24 10.48 4.79
C LEU A 277 12.74 10.34 5.06
N ILE A 278 13.55 11.23 4.49
CA ILE A 278 15.00 11.18 4.67
C ILE A 278 15.40 11.67 6.07
N ALA A 279 14.84 12.80 6.51
CA ALA A 279 15.18 13.42 7.78
C ALA A 279 14.70 12.61 9.00
N ALA A 280 13.57 11.92 8.86
CA ALA A 280 12.98 11.11 9.92
C ALA A 280 13.00 9.59 9.61
N ARG A 281 13.94 9.12 8.78
CA ARG A 281 14.03 7.73 8.31
C ARG A 281 14.16 6.69 9.44
N ASP A 282 14.72 7.08 10.57
CA ASP A 282 14.83 6.25 11.76
C ASP A 282 13.46 5.86 12.33
N GLN A 283 12.45 6.73 12.16
CA GLN A 283 11.08 6.48 12.59
C GLN A 283 10.38 5.38 11.77
N ILE A 284 10.87 5.09 10.56
CA ILE A 284 10.36 3.98 9.73
C ILE A 284 10.74 2.64 10.36
N VAL A 285 11.94 2.53 10.91
CA VAL A 285 12.45 1.29 11.50
C VAL A 285 12.10 1.18 12.98
N ARG A 286 12.12 2.32 13.69
CA ARG A 286 11.89 2.40 15.13
C ARG A 286 11.08 3.65 15.45
N PRO A 287 9.74 3.59 15.32
CA PRO A 287 8.89 4.71 15.68
C PRO A 287 9.08 5.05 17.17
N GLY A 288 9.12 6.35 17.47
CA GLY A 288 9.33 6.82 18.84
C GLY A 288 8.16 6.50 19.78
N GLU A 289 6.97 6.25 19.22
CA GLU A 289 5.76 5.83 19.93
C GLU A 289 5.14 4.68 19.17
N LEU A 290 4.68 3.64 19.86
CA LEU A 290 3.99 2.50 19.27
C LEU A 290 2.51 2.53 19.66
N PHE A 291 1.65 2.63 18.65
CA PHE A 291 0.20 2.51 18.78
C PHE A 291 -0.18 1.04 18.54
N GLU A 292 -0.55 0.36 19.60
CA GLU A 292 -0.82 -1.06 19.55
C GLU A 292 -2.20 -1.37 18.94
N ALA A 293 -2.28 -2.46 18.19
CA ALA A 293 -3.53 -2.99 17.68
C ALA A 293 -4.39 -3.54 18.82
N GLN A 294 -5.57 -2.98 19.00
CA GLN A 294 -6.56 -3.44 19.97
C GLN A 294 -7.57 -4.35 19.27
N ARG A 295 -7.84 -5.52 19.84
CA ARG A 295 -8.84 -6.43 19.27
C ARG A 295 -10.21 -5.77 19.29
N PHE A 296 -10.87 -5.76 18.14
CA PHE A 296 -12.25 -5.30 18.01
C PHE A 296 -13.20 -6.48 18.25
N SER A 297 -14.08 -6.35 19.23
CA SER A 297 -15.00 -7.39 19.71
C SER A 297 -16.46 -7.06 19.41
#